data_5a8cfcdae191f73a642042f0d8c8212d
#
_entry.id   5a8cfcdae191f73a642042f0d8c8212d
#
_cell.length_a   1.000
_cell.length_b   1.000
_cell.length_c   1.000
_cell.angle_alpha   90.00
_cell.angle_beta   90.00
_cell.angle_gamma   90.00
#
_symmetry.space_group_name_H-M   'P 1'
#
loop_
_entity.id
_entity.type
_entity.pdbx_description
1 polymer ?
#
loop_
_entity_poly.entity_id
_entity_poly.type
_entity_poly.pdbx_seq_one_letter_code
_entity_poly.pdbx_strand_id
1 'polypeptide(L)'
;WTLMSAIASCESRFDPNARSERGAVGLMQVMPHIARHWDVAADELLDVAINIDVSCRIYRSTRRQLMLPRDIDPMDAAAFTIAAYNCGASRVTDARNLAEYYDDDKNEWDVVSEYLLLLSDPDFYEHEAVVGGKFGEPHITIAYTNRVLKRYENFSKRVN
;
A
#
# COMPACT_ATOMS: atom_id res chain seq x y z
N TRP A 1 -16.27 -0.06 2.31
CA TRP A 1 -16.27 -1.12 1.31
C TRP A 1 -15.70 -0.69 -0.03
N THR A 2 -16.04 0.50 -0.54
CA THR A 2 -15.59 0.99 -1.87
C THR A 2 -14.09 0.93 -2.06
N LEU A 3 -13.29 1.33 -1.05
CA LEU A 3 -11.82 1.28 -1.13
C LEU A 3 -11.30 -0.17 -1.23
N MET A 4 -11.81 -1.10 -0.41
CA MET A 4 -11.38 -2.51 -0.48
C MET A 4 -11.77 -3.14 -1.82
N SER A 5 -12.93 -2.78 -2.38
CA SER A 5 -13.33 -3.20 -3.73
C SER A 5 -12.41 -2.64 -4.81
N ALA A 6 -11.93 -1.40 -4.66
CA ALA A 6 -10.96 -0.81 -5.58
C ALA A 6 -9.62 -1.55 -5.54
N ILE A 7 -9.14 -1.90 -4.34
CA ILE A 7 -7.94 -2.73 -4.16
C ILE A 7 -8.14 -4.11 -4.81
N ALA A 8 -9.20 -4.86 -4.48
CA ALA A 8 -9.47 -6.18 -5.06
C ALA A 8 -9.52 -6.15 -6.60
N SER A 9 -10.12 -5.10 -7.15
CA SER A 9 -10.18 -4.89 -8.61
C SER A 9 -8.80 -4.68 -9.23
N CYS A 10 -7.85 -4.08 -8.51
CA CYS A 10 -6.48 -3.89 -8.99
C CYS A 10 -5.60 -5.11 -8.77
N GLU A 11 -5.83 -5.85 -7.68
CA GLU A 11 -5.03 -7.01 -7.28
C GLU A 11 -5.32 -8.23 -8.17
N SER A 12 -6.59 -8.60 -8.31
CA SER A 12 -6.98 -9.85 -8.99
C SER A 12 -8.04 -9.69 -10.07
N ARG A 13 -8.58 -8.47 -10.27
CA ARG A 13 -9.79 -8.23 -11.06
C ARG A 13 -11.00 -9.01 -10.53
N PHE A 14 -11.07 -9.17 -9.21
CA PHE A 14 -12.07 -9.95 -8.48
C PHE A 14 -11.99 -11.47 -8.69
N ASP A 15 -10.85 -12.01 -9.14
CA ASP A 15 -10.64 -13.46 -9.23
C ASP A 15 -10.22 -14.02 -7.85
N PRO A 16 -11.07 -14.84 -7.18
CA PRO A 16 -10.75 -15.42 -5.88
C PRO A 16 -9.67 -16.50 -5.96
N ASN A 17 -9.39 -17.03 -7.15
CA ASN A 17 -8.41 -18.09 -7.36
C ASN A 17 -7.06 -17.55 -7.88
N ALA A 18 -6.93 -16.23 -8.01
CA ALA A 18 -5.73 -15.61 -8.54
C ALA A 18 -4.48 -16.00 -7.73
N ARG A 19 -3.39 -16.29 -8.45
CA ARG A 19 -2.06 -16.50 -7.88
C ARG A 19 -1.05 -15.73 -8.69
N SER A 20 -0.21 -14.93 -8.02
CA SER A 20 0.87 -14.21 -8.69
C SER A 20 2.14 -15.07 -8.78
N GLU A 21 3.05 -14.72 -9.69
CA GLU A 21 4.38 -15.33 -9.79
C GLU A 21 5.20 -15.19 -8.49
N ARG A 22 4.96 -14.13 -7.73
CA ARG A 22 5.59 -13.87 -6.42
C ARG A 22 4.91 -14.63 -5.27
N GLY A 23 3.86 -15.43 -5.55
CA GLY A 23 3.17 -16.27 -4.57
C GLY A 23 2.05 -15.59 -3.79
N ALA A 24 1.59 -14.41 -4.20
CA ALA A 24 0.38 -13.80 -3.63
C ALA A 24 -0.87 -14.61 -4.02
N VAL A 25 -1.87 -14.68 -3.13
CA VAL A 25 -3.01 -15.60 -3.25
C VAL A 25 -4.34 -14.86 -3.07
N GLY A 26 -5.30 -15.23 -3.92
CA GLY A 26 -6.72 -14.92 -3.77
C GLY A 26 -7.11 -13.51 -4.20
N LEU A 27 -8.33 -13.15 -3.86
CA LEU A 27 -9.01 -11.92 -4.28
C LEU A 27 -8.19 -10.64 -4.03
N MET A 28 -7.55 -10.55 -2.87
CA MET A 28 -6.79 -9.39 -2.40
C MET A 28 -5.28 -9.57 -2.53
N GLN A 29 -4.83 -10.64 -3.19
CA GLN A 29 -3.42 -10.96 -3.42
C GLN A 29 -2.57 -10.90 -2.14
N VAL A 30 -3.00 -11.65 -1.12
CA VAL A 30 -2.30 -11.71 0.17
C VAL A 30 -1.10 -12.63 0.06
N MET A 31 0.05 -12.17 0.55
CA MET A 31 1.25 -12.99 0.67
C MET A 31 1.11 -13.99 1.84
N PRO A 32 1.30 -15.30 1.63
CA PRO A 32 1.12 -16.31 2.69
C PRO A 32 1.98 -16.08 3.94
N HIS A 33 3.20 -15.55 3.78
CA HIS A 33 4.04 -15.25 4.93
C HIS A 33 3.50 -14.09 5.78
N ILE A 34 2.76 -13.14 5.17
CA ILE A 34 2.08 -12.06 5.90
C ILE A 34 0.82 -12.61 6.60
N ALA A 35 0.03 -13.47 5.90
CA ALA A 35 -1.18 -14.06 6.48
C ALA A 35 -0.90 -14.88 7.74
N ARG A 36 0.25 -15.54 7.82
CA ARG A 36 0.68 -16.30 9.01
C ARG A 36 0.79 -15.47 10.28
N HIS A 37 1.03 -14.17 10.20
CA HIS A 37 1.01 -13.27 11.36
C HIS A 37 -0.42 -13.07 11.94
N TRP A 38 -1.42 -13.55 11.21
CA TRP A 38 -2.83 -13.50 11.57
C TRP A 38 -3.44 -14.90 11.75
N ASP A 39 -2.59 -15.93 11.91
CA ASP A 39 -2.96 -17.34 12.06
C ASP A 39 -3.78 -17.88 10.88
N VAL A 40 -3.52 -17.38 9.65
CA VAL A 40 -4.17 -17.82 8.42
C VAL A 40 -3.19 -18.62 7.56
N ALA A 41 -3.55 -19.86 7.23
CA ALA A 41 -2.77 -20.73 6.36
C ALA A 41 -2.90 -20.35 4.87
N ALA A 42 -1.94 -20.80 4.05
CA ALA A 42 -1.88 -20.40 2.64
C ALA A 42 -3.06 -20.92 1.79
N ASP A 43 -3.60 -22.08 2.13
CA ASP A 43 -4.75 -22.70 1.47
C ASP A 43 -6.07 -22.02 1.85
N GLU A 44 -6.18 -21.51 3.08
CA GLU A 44 -7.33 -20.72 3.53
C GLU A 44 -7.48 -19.38 2.78
N LEU A 45 -6.39 -18.85 2.20
CA LEU A 45 -6.44 -17.62 1.40
C LEU A 45 -7.24 -17.73 0.10
N LEU A 46 -7.69 -18.93 -0.30
CA LEU A 46 -8.62 -19.12 -1.39
C LEU A 46 -10.09 -18.94 -0.97
N ASP A 47 -10.37 -18.96 0.34
CA ASP A 47 -11.68 -18.56 0.84
C ASP A 47 -11.82 -17.03 0.77
N VAL A 48 -12.88 -16.57 0.10
CA VAL A 48 -13.11 -15.14 -0.16
C VAL A 48 -13.29 -14.36 1.14
N ALA A 49 -14.01 -14.90 2.10
CA ALA A 49 -14.29 -14.20 3.36
C ALA A 49 -13.01 -14.07 4.21
N ILE A 50 -12.23 -15.15 4.30
CA ILE A 50 -10.94 -15.15 5.01
C ILE A 50 -9.96 -14.20 4.32
N ASN A 51 -9.88 -14.24 2.99
CA ASN A 51 -8.98 -13.39 2.22
C ASN A 51 -9.29 -11.90 2.41
N ILE A 52 -10.57 -11.52 2.41
CA ILE A 52 -11.00 -10.14 2.66
C ILE A 52 -10.71 -9.73 4.12
N ASP A 53 -11.04 -10.59 5.10
CA ASP A 53 -10.84 -10.27 6.51
C ASP A 53 -9.36 -10.03 6.84
N VAL A 54 -8.48 -10.95 6.43
CA VAL A 54 -7.04 -10.79 6.67
C VAL A 54 -6.48 -9.58 5.96
N SER A 55 -6.95 -9.27 4.74
CA SER A 55 -6.55 -8.06 4.01
C SER A 55 -6.97 -6.78 4.71
N CYS A 56 -8.17 -6.74 5.29
CA CYS A 56 -8.62 -5.62 6.10
C CYS A 56 -7.76 -5.44 7.37
N ARG A 57 -7.35 -6.53 8.00
CA ARG A 57 -6.42 -6.49 9.17
C ARG A 57 -5.05 -5.97 8.75
N ILE A 58 -4.50 -6.45 7.64
CA ILE A 58 -3.23 -5.97 7.06
C ILE A 58 -3.34 -4.48 6.77
N TYR A 59 -4.37 -4.03 6.07
CA TYR A 59 -4.58 -2.62 5.72
C TYR A 59 -4.62 -1.73 6.98
N ARG A 60 -5.37 -2.13 8.00
CA ARG A 60 -5.45 -1.40 9.28
C ARG A 60 -4.12 -1.38 10.02
N SER A 61 -3.39 -2.49 10.03
CA SER A 61 -2.08 -2.59 10.65
C SER A 61 -1.08 -1.67 9.94
N THR A 62 -1.02 -1.72 8.62
CA THR A 62 -0.18 -0.86 7.79
C THR A 62 -0.46 0.62 8.04
N ARG A 63 -1.75 1.02 8.07
CA ARG A 63 -2.14 2.40 8.38
C ARG A 63 -1.65 2.85 9.76
N ARG A 64 -1.70 1.99 10.78
CA ARG A 64 -1.19 2.31 12.12
C ARG A 64 0.33 2.49 12.12
N GLN A 65 1.06 1.68 11.36
CA GLN A 65 2.53 1.77 11.26
C GLN A 65 3.00 3.10 10.66
N LEU A 66 2.22 3.70 9.77
CA LEU A 66 2.53 4.98 9.14
C LEU A 66 2.43 6.18 10.11
N MET A 67 1.78 6.03 11.27
CA MET A 67 1.61 7.08 12.28
C MET A 67 1.17 8.43 11.68
N LEU A 68 0.20 8.37 10.76
CA LEU A 68 -0.31 9.56 10.09
C LEU A 68 -1.03 10.51 11.07
N PRO A 69 -0.92 11.84 10.89
CA PRO A 69 -1.66 12.82 11.68
C PRO A 69 -3.16 12.55 11.66
N ARG A 70 -3.88 12.98 12.71
CA ARG A 70 -5.34 12.80 12.78
C ARG A 70 -6.11 13.68 11.80
N ASP A 71 -5.54 14.81 11.48
CA ASP A 71 -6.07 15.88 10.63
C ASP A 71 -5.55 15.84 9.19
N ILE A 72 -4.81 14.78 8.83
CA ILE A 72 -4.35 14.55 7.45
C ILE A 72 -5.54 14.46 6.49
N ASP A 73 -5.37 14.98 5.27
CA ASP A 73 -6.38 14.82 4.23
C ASP A 73 -6.76 13.33 4.04
N PRO A 74 -8.06 12.99 3.98
CA PRO A 74 -8.49 11.61 3.84
C PRO A 74 -7.98 10.91 2.57
N MET A 75 -7.76 11.64 1.47
CA MET A 75 -7.23 11.06 0.22
C MET A 75 -5.74 10.79 0.33
N ASP A 76 -4.97 11.70 0.95
CA ASP A 76 -3.55 11.46 1.24
C ASP A 76 -3.37 10.28 2.20
N ALA A 77 -4.17 10.23 3.26
CA ALA A 77 -4.16 9.08 4.18
C ALA A 77 -4.49 7.75 3.47
N ALA A 78 -5.41 7.76 2.51
CA ALA A 78 -5.72 6.59 1.70
C ALA A 78 -4.54 6.25 0.77
N ALA A 79 -3.96 7.23 0.08
CA ALA A 79 -2.83 7.06 -0.82
C ALA A 79 -1.62 6.44 -0.10
N PHE A 80 -1.21 7.02 1.03
CA PHE A 80 -0.13 6.47 1.85
C PHE A 80 -0.39 5.02 2.29
N THR A 81 -1.62 4.73 2.72
CA THR A 81 -1.96 3.37 3.19
C THR A 81 -2.00 2.36 2.03
N ILE A 82 -2.50 2.75 0.85
CA ILE A 82 -2.50 1.93 -0.37
C ILE A 82 -1.07 1.65 -0.83
N ALA A 83 -0.22 2.69 -0.89
CA ALA A 83 1.19 2.53 -1.24
C ALA A 83 1.89 1.58 -0.29
N ALA A 84 1.71 1.78 1.02
CA ALA A 84 2.30 0.93 2.05
C ALA A 84 1.73 -0.51 2.08
N TYR A 85 0.47 -0.71 1.70
CA TYR A 85 -0.11 -2.04 1.48
C TYR A 85 0.63 -2.80 0.37
N ASN A 86 1.03 -2.09 -0.69
CA ASN A 86 1.73 -2.67 -1.85
C ASN A 86 3.23 -2.90 -1.59
N CYS A 87 3.96 -1.91 -1.05
CA CYS A 87 5.41 -1.97 -0.92
C CYS A 87 5.94 -2.12 0.51
N GLY A 88 5.05 -2.10 1.51
CA GLY A 88 5.40 -2.08 2.93
C GLY A 88 5.52 -0.67 3.52
N ALA A 89 5.17 -0.54 4.80
CA ALA A 89 5.13 0.75 5.49
C ALA A 89 6.50 1.43 5.59
N SER A 90 7.59 0.67 5.71
CA SER A 90 8.95 1.23 5.81
C SER A 90 9.32 2.11 4.63
N ARG A 91 8.99 1.69 3.40
CA ARG A 91 9.31 2.45 2.17
C ARG A 91 8.61 3.81 2.14
N VAL A 92 7.32 3.81 2.50
CA VAL A 92 6.54 5.05 2.58
C VAL A 92 7.03 5.94 3.73
N THR A 93 7.44 5.35 4.86
CA THR A 93 8.02 6.09 5.97
C THR A 93 9.36 6.72 5.58
N ASP A 94 10.22 5.99 4.89
CA ASP A 94 11.50 6.52 4.40
C ASP A 94 11.29 7.71 3.45
N ALA A 95 10.36 7.60 2.50
CA ALA A 95 10.02 8.71 1.60
C ALA A 95 9.49 9.94 2.36
N ARG A 96 8.63 9.73 3.38
CA ARG A 96 8.12 10.80 4.24
C ARG A 96 9.23 11.45 5.09
N ASN A 97 10.19 10.67 5.56
CA ASN A 97 11.35 11.18 6.30
C ASN A 97 12.26 12.03 5.40
N LEU A 98 12.44 11.63 4.15
CA LEU A 98 13.17 12.45 3.17
C LEU A 98 12.45 13.77 2.88
N ALA A 99 11.14 13.75 2.65
CA ALA A 99 10.35 14.96 2.45
C ALA A 99 10.54 15.94 3.65
N GLU A 100 10.39 15.43 4.87
CA GLU A 100 10.62 16.22 6.08
C GLU A 100 12.06 16.77 6.19
N TYR A 101 13.05 15.96 5.82
CA TYR A 101 14.47 16.40 5.84
C TYR A 101 14.75 17.55 4.87
N TYR A 102 14.05 17.59 3.74
CA TYR A 102 14.18 18.66 2.74
C TYR A 102 13.14 19.79 2.91
N ASP A 103 12.51 19.88 4.11
CA ASP A 103 11.51 20.89 4.46
C ASP A 103 10.24 20.89 3.57
N ASP A 104 9.92 19.75 2.96
CA ASP A 104 8.71 19.53 2.17
C ASP A 104 7.59 18.86 3.00
N ASP A 105 6.32 18.95 2.53
CA ASP A 105 5.20 18.41 3.27
C ASP A 105 5.13 16.88 3.19
N LYS A 106 5.60 16.22 4.26
CA LYS A 106 5.56 14.77 4.42
C LYS A 106 4.15 14.15 4.51
N ASN A 107 3.10 14.97 4.56
CA ASN A 107 1.71 14.52 4.66
C ASN A 107 0.92 14.68 3.36
N GLU A 108 1.52 15.22 2.31
CA GLU A 108 0.95 15.34 0.97
C GLU A 108 1.48 14.20 0.08
N TRP A 109 0.57 13.39 -0.48
CA TRP A 109 0.95 12.21 -1.27
C TRP A 109 1.70 12.59 -2.55
N ASP A 110 1.29 13.65 -3.23
CA ASP A 110 1.93 14.07 -4.48
C ASP A 110 3.40 14.45 -4.23
N VAL A 111 3.69 15.14 -3.12
CA VAL A 111 5.06 15.45 -2.69
C VAL A 111 5.84 14.19 -2.34
N VAL A 112 5.31 13.35 -1.44
CA VAL A 112 6.03 12.16 -0.95
C VAL A 112 6.21 11.10 -2.04
N SER A 113 5.34 11.04 -3.03
CA SER A 113 5.49 10.09 -4.15
C SER A 113 6.73 10.38 -4.99
N GLU A 114 7.18 11.64 -5.08
CA GLU A 114 8.43 12.01 -5.72
C GLU A 114 9.64 11.51 -4.91
N TYR A 115 9.62 11.66 -3.58
CA TYR A 115 10.65 11.08 -2.71
C TYR A 115 10.67 9.55 -2.74
N LEU A 116 9.51 8.92 -2.91
CA LEU A 116 9.44 7.46 -3.08
C LEU A 116 10.17 7.01 -4.37
N LEU A 117 10.11 7.78 -5.46
CA LEU A 117 10.90 7.53 -6.68
C LEU A 117 12.41 7.62 -6.40
N LEU A 118 12.82 8.62 -5.63
CA LEU A 118 14.23 8.86 -5.31
C LEU A 118 14.86 7.72 -4.48
N LEU A 119 14.07 6.89 -3.79
CA LEU A 119 14.59 5.70 -3.07
C LEU A 119 15.19 4.62 -3.99
N SER A 120 15.19 4.80 -5.31
CA SER A 120 15.94 3.96 -6.24
C SER A 120 17.37 4.44 -6.49
N ASP A 121 17.68 5.70 -6.16
CA ASP A 121 18.96 6.37 -6.35
C ASP A 121 19.84 6.25 -5.09
N PRO A 122 21.15 5.89 -5.22
CA PRO A 122 22.08 5.79 -4.10
C PRO A 122 22.15 7.05 -3.24
N ASP A 123 22.12 8.23 -3.83
CA ASP A 123 22.24 9.50 -3.11
C ASP A 123 21.09 9.70 -2.10
N PHE A 124 19.95 9.01 -2.31
CA PHE A 124 18.80 9.10 -1.44
C PHE A 124 18.59 7.84 -0.57
N TYR A 125 18.75 6.62 -1.12
CA TYR A 125 18.51 5.43 -0.30
C TYR A 125 19.63 5.15 0.72
N GLU A 126 20.82 5.75 0.57
CA GLU A 126 21.92 5.72 1.55
C GLU A 126 21.86 6.89 2.53
N HIS A 127 20.88 7.79 2.38
CA HIS A 127 20.69 8.93 3.25
C HIS A 127 20.33 8.52 4.69
N GLU A 128 20.80 9.26 5.69
CA GLU A 128 20.60 8.96 7.12
C GLU A 128 19.10 8.89 7.55
N ALA A 129 18.21 9.59 6.84
CA ALA A 129 16.77 9.56 7.08
C ALA A 129 16.10 8.27 6.57
N VAL A 130 16.81 7.42 5.83
CA VAL A 130 16.31 6.20 5.20
C VAL A 130 16.82 4.97 5.94
N VAL A 131 15.91 4.09 6.35
CA VAL A 131 16.23 2.86 7.08
C VAL A 131 16.11 1.62 6.20
N GLY A 132 15.14 1.60 5.28
CA GLY A 132 14.83 0.46 4.43
C GLY A 132 15.82 0.26 3.28
N GLY A 133 16.69 1.23 2.99
CA GLY A 133 17.66 1.20 1.88
C GLY A 133 17.00 1.22 0.50
N LYS A 134 17.69 0.68 -0.52
CA LYS A 134 17.26 0.73 -1.93
C LYS A 134 15.84 0.18 -2.15
N PHE A 135 15.02 0.95 -2.88
CA PHE A 135 13.73 0.52 -3.38
C PHE A 135 13.78 0.38 -4.93
N GLY A 136 13.77 -0.85 -5.43
CA GLY A 136 14.10 -1.12 -6.84
C GLY A 136 13.08 -0.65 -7.86
N GLU A 137 11.77 -0.67 -7.53
CA GLU A 137 10.69 -0.41 -8.49
C GLU A 137 9.60 0.53 -7.92
N PRO A 138 9.95 1.72 -7.42
CA PRO A 138 8.99 2.63 -6.79
C PRO A 138 7.87 3.09 -7.73
N HIS A 139 8.16 3.24 -9.02
CA HIS A 139 7.19 3.63 -10.04
C HIS A 139 6.00 2.65 -10.16
N ILE A 140 6.22 1.34 -9.87
CA ILE A 140 5.16 0.33 -9.86
C ILE A 140 4.17 0.62 -8.73
N THR A 141 4.69 0.92 -7.53
CA THR A 141 3.86 1.25 -6.37
C THR A 141 3.06 2.53 -6.58
N ILE A 142 3.68 3.57 -7.14
CA ILE A 142 2.99 4.84 -7.44
C ILE A 142 1.89 4.63 -8.47
N ALA A 143 2.19 3.94 -9.58
CA ALA A 143 1.20 3.63 -10.60
C ALA A 143 0.06 2.75 -10.05
N TYR A 144 0.35 1.81 -9.15
CA TYR A 144 -0.65 1.01 -8.46
C TYR A 144 -1.54 1.89 -7.58
N THR A 145 -0.96 2.74 -6.73
CA THR A 145 -1.69 3.66 -5.84
C THR A 145 -2.65 4.53 -6.62
N ASN A 146 -2.19 5.17 -7.68
CA ASN A 146 -3.01 6.04 -8.53
C ASN A 146 -4.15 5.26 -9.21
N ARG A 147 -3.92 4.01 -9.65
CA ARG A 147 -5.00 3.15 -10.20
C ARG A 147 -6.05 2.83 -9.15
N VAL A 148 -5.65 2.50 -7.93
CA VAL A 148 -6.59 2.18 -6.84
C VAL A 148 -7.40 3.41 -6.46
N LEU A 149 -6.79 4.58 -6.30
CA LEU A 149 -7.49 5.85 -5.99
C LEU A 149 -8.52 6.19 -7.06
N LYS A 150 -8.14 6.12 -8.34
CA LYS A 150 -9.07 6.36 -9.46
C LYS A 150 -10.26 5.39 -9.46
N ARG A 151 -10.05 4.11 -9.13
CA ARG A 151 -11.15 3.14 -8.99
C ARG A 151 -12.01 3.42 -7.78
N TYR A 152 -11.39 3.80 -6.66
CA TYR A 152 -12.10 4.18 -5.44
C TYR A 152 -13.05 5.35 -5.69
N GLU A 153 -12.60 6.42 -6.36
CA GLU A 153 -13.45 7.54 -6.75
C GLU A 153 -14.62 7.10 -7.64
N ASN A 154 -14.33 6.26 -8.66
CA ASN A 154 -15.35 5.77 -9.58
C ASN A 154 -16.40 4.90 -8.88
N PHE A 155 -15.99 4.06 -7.92
CA PHE A 155 -16.91 3.22 -7.17
C PHE A 155 -17.72 4.06 -6.17
N SER A 156 -17.12 5.06 -5.52
CA SER A 156 -17.80 5.97 -4.60
C SER A 156 -18.91 6.77 -5.30
N LYS A 157 -18.68 7.22 -6.53
CA LYS A 157 -19.71 7.93 -7.34
C LYS A 157 -20.90 7.06 -7.74
N ARG A 158 -20.78 5.73 -7.70
CA ARG A 158 -21.88 4.79 -8.07
C ARG A 158 -22.73 4.35 -6.87
N VAL A 159 -22.24 4.58 -5.66
CA VAL A 159 -22.90 4.16 -4.42
C VAL A 159 -23.69 5.33 -3.80
N ASN A 160 -23.39 6.57 -4.18
CA ASN A 160 -24.13 7.78 -3.84
C ASN A 160 -25.16 8.10 -4.93
#